data_4fa6774b2abd412438f1ad1906dbe916
#
_entry.id   4fa6774b2abd412438f1ad1906dbe916
#
_cell.length_a   1.000
_cell.length_b   1.000
_cell.length_c   1.000
_cell.angle_alpha   90.00
_cell.angle_beta   90.00
_cell.angle_gamma   90.00
#
_symmetry.space_group_name_H-M   'P 1'
#
loop_
_entity.id
_entity.type
_entity.pdbx_description
1 polymer ?
#
loop_
_entity_poly.entity_id
_entity_poly.type
_entity_poly.pdbx_seq_one_letter_code
_entity_poly.pdbx_strand_id
1 'polypeptide(L)'
;MRNKLSIINCQLSIMILFASCTPQIQSSQVWLTSEAGDKCAEKEAVVFKKGTAENAVVINPSETRQTIDGFGGSLTESSAFVLACLPVEKRQAVLEELYGENGANFSMSRTQIGASDFSVEGKYSLAEEDGDVELRSFTLDRDKEGFAKAQYPQIQDCNYDLFQLMKDVWAIKQNQADKEYRIVANTWTAPAWMKENKKYYERENGFHRGGALLPEYYDAYARYLAKYVEAWKEEGVDIWALTPVNEPMGNDGGWESMDFSPAVEAEFIGQYMRPRLDESGFQDVKILGFDQNIFEMGPYTAAIYGDSLANAATAGMAVHWYGSTIDCFPEVLDSVHALYPEKTILHTEGCIDNLGCEPWDGVTDPEGFKESGWFGNDAFWWNKVATDWAYSTRWAGDTHPKYAGVHRYARYIIEGMNHWLTGFIDWNIVLDSIGGPNHVNNFAAAPVMIDYRNENIYYTPYYYVLKQFSRSMRPGDQVISCQPSAISDQVFVCATKNAEGQIAVNILNTGEATSFPLQIGEYCATVDMPANSVETILVKL
;
A
#
# COMPACT_ATOMS: atom_id res chain seq x y z
N MET A 1 44.53 89.08 27.32
CA MET A 1 44.94 88.07 26.32
C MET A 1 44.00 86.90 26.49
N ARG A 2 43.03 86.73 25.59
CA ARG A 2 41.97 85.71 25.69
C ARG A 2 42.27 84.67 24.59
N ASN A 3 42.59 83.48 24.98
CA ASN A 3 42.72 82.33 24.08
C ASN A 3 41.35 81.77 23.69
N LYS A 4 41.05 81.71 22.41
CA LYS A 4 39.87 81.05 21.85
C LYS A 4 40.26 79.61 21.53
N LEU A 5 39.66 78.64 22.20
CA LEU A 5 39.68 77.21 21.80
C LEU A 5 38.61 77.01 20.75
N SER A 6 39.02 76.51 19.59
CA SER A 6 38.12 76.00 18.54
C SER A 6 37.76 74.55 18.86
N ILE A 7 36.50 74.25 19.06
CA ILE A 7 35.97 72.89 19.16
C ILE A 7 35.65 72.39 17.74
N ILE A 8 36.38 71.40 17.28
CA ILE A 8 36.07 70.69 16.04
C ILE A 8 35.05 69.58 16.37
N ASN A 9 33.82 69.78 15.90
CA ASN A 9 32.78 68.76 15.99
C ASN A 9 33.03 67.73 14.87
N CYS A 10 33.51 66.56 15.25
CA CYS A 10 33.61 65.41 14.37
C CYS A 10 32.29 64.60 14.46
N GLN A 11 31.39 64.82 13.53
CA GLN A 11 30.18 63.96 13.41
C GLN A 11 30.58 62.63 12.81
N LEU A 12 30.64 61.57 13.67
CA LEU A 12 30.82 60.18 13.25
C LEU A 12 29.45 59.68 12.75
N SER A 13 29.27 59.61 11.43
CA SER A 13 28.10 59.00 10.81
C SER A 13 28.24 57.48 10.91
N ILE A 14 27.58 56.87 11.87
CA ILE A 14 27.46 55.39 11.94
C ILE A 14 26.42 55.00 10.86
N MET A 15 26.89 54.50 9.71
CA MET A 15 26.06 53.75 8.78
C MET A 15 25.72 52.39 9.41
N ILE A 16 24.52 52.28 9.98
CA ILE A 16 23.94 51.00 10.34
C ILE A 16 23.49 50.33 9.03
N LEU A 17 24.27 49.41 8.51
CA LEU A 17 23.82 48.48 7.50
C LEU A 17 22.77 47.57 8.14
N PHE A 18 21.51 47.86 7.92
CA PHE A 18 20.44 46.91 8.12
C PHE A 18 20.58 45.85 7.02
N ALA A 19 21.27 44.77 7.32
CA ALA A 19 21.08 43.55 6.57
C ALA A 19 19.63 43.13 6.77
N SER A 20 18.77 43.36 5.78
CA SER A 20 17.42 42.82 5.80
C SER A 20 17.55 41.28 5.71
N CYS A 21 17.57 40.60 6.83
CA CYS A 21 17.42 39.15 6.85
C CYS A 21 16.04 38.83 6.30
N THR A 22 15.98 38.35 5.07
CA THR A 22 14.75 37.77 4.54
C THR A 22 14.35 36.63 5.46
N PRO A 23 13.10 36.58 5.96
CA PRO A 23 12.63 35.47 6.76
C PRO A 23 12.90 34.14 6.04
N GLN A 24 13.50 33.22 6.74
CA GLN A 24 13.82 31.89 6.22
C GLN A 24 13.40 30.82 7.23
N ILE A 25 13.03 29.68 6.73
CA ILE A 25 12.75 28.46 7.49
C ILE A 25 13.62 27.33 6.94
N GLN A 26 13.83 26.32 7.74
CA GLN A 26 14.63 25.16 7.38
C GLN A 26 13.80 23.90 7.51
N SER A 27 13.95 22.95 6.59
CA SER A 27 13.33 21.64 6.73
C SER A 27 13.82 20.98 8.03
N SER A 28 12.94 20.22 8.66
CA SER A 28 13.28 19.46 9.86
C SER A 28 14.05 18.19 9.52
N GLN A 29 13.68 17.55 8.42
CA GLN A 29 14.31 16.34 7.89
C GLN A 29 14.24 16.31 6.37
N VAL A 30 15.21 15.65 5.76
CA VAL A 30 15.23 15.31 4.33
C VAL A 30 15.72 13.88 4.20
N TRP A 31 14.97 13.04 3.48
CA TRP A 31 15.35 11.65 3.19
C TRP A 31 15.46 11.42 1.69
N LEU A 32 16.44 10.65 1.30
CA LEU A 32 16.70 10.30 -0.11
C LEU A 32 16.81 8.78 -0.29
N THR A 33 16.16 8.27 -1.32
CA THR A 33 16.41 6.95 -1.91
C THR A 33 16.78 7.15 -3.36
N SER A 34 17.91 6.59 -3.82
CA SER A 34 18.41 6.84 -5.17
C SER A 34 19.08 5.61 -5.80
N GLU A 35 19.14 5.59 -7.13
CA GLU A 35 19.90 4.58 -7.89
C GLU A 35 21.38 4.57 -7.51
N ALA A 36 21.92 5.68 -7.04
CA ALA A 36 23.29 5.79 -6.55
C ALA A 36 23.55 5.06 -5.22
N GLY A 37 22.49 4.51 -4.59
CA GLY A 37 22.59 3.66 -3.40
C GLY A 37 22.15 4.32 -2.10
N ASP A 38 21.54 5.50 -2.14
CA ASP A 38 20.89 6.07 -0.96
C ASP A 38 19.66 5.21 -0.62
N LYS A 39 19.48 4.91 0.67
CA LYS A 39 18.44 4.00 1.20
C LYS A 39 17.68 4.69 2.34
N CYS A 40 16.75 5.57 2.01
CA CYS A 40 16.08 6.47 2.96
C CYS A 40 17.12 7.23 3.81
N ALA A 41 18.19 7.66 3.14
CA ALA A 41 19.33 8.31 3.79
C ALA A 41 19.00 9.75 4.18
N GLU A 42 19.37 10.15 5.39
CA GLU A 42 19.20 11.54 5.82
C GLU A 42 20.16 12.46 5.04
N LYS A 43 19.62 13.61 4.59
CA LYS A 43 20.36 14.62 3.82
C LYS A 43 20.36 15.95 4.55
N GLU A 44 21.17 16.90 4.04
CA GLU A 44 21.20 18.25 4.54
C GLU A 44 19.83 18.92 4.41
N ALA A 45 19.52 19.77 5.37
CA ALA A 45 18.26 20.47 5.41
C ALA A 45 18.11 21.49 4.26
N VAL A 46 16.93 21.51 3.64
CA VAL A 46 16.56 22.50 2.61
C VAL A 46 16.17 23.81 3.29
N VAL A 47 16.72 24.93 2.81
CA VAL A 47 16.44 26.27 3.35
C VAL A 47 15.48 27.00 2.45
N PHE A 48 14.29 27.26 2.98
CA PHE A 48 13.24 28.04 2.32
C PHE A 48 13.37 29.52 2.70
N LYS A 49 13.28 30.41 1.73
CA LYS A 49 13.29 31.87 1.90
C LYS A 49 11.96 32.44 1.51
N LYS A 50 11.50 33.46 2.23
CA LYS A 50 10.27 34.16 1.87
C LYS A 50 10.43 34.80 0.47
N GLY A 51 9.49 34.50 -0.42
CA GLY A 51 9.49 34.94 -1.80
C GLY A 51 8.76 33.97 -2.71
N THR A 52 8.74 34.28 -3.99
CA THR A 52 8.17 33.45 -5.06
C THR A 52 9.22 33.21 -6.13
N ALA A 53 9.11 32.13 -6.85
CA ALA A 53 9.96 31.83 -8.00
C ALA A 53 9.10 31.55 -9.23
N GLU A 54 9.60 31.94 -10.39
CA GLU A 54 8.99 31.56 -11.67
C GLU A 54 9.22 30.07 -11.92
N ASN A 55 8.27 29.42 -12.58
CA ASN A 55 8.29 28.00 -12.90
C ASN A 55 8.49 27.08 -11.68
N ALA A 56 8.01 27.47 -10.51
CA ALA A 56 8.08 26.64 -9.32
C ALA A 56 7.04 25.50 -9.34
N VAL A 57 7.37 24.38 -8.70
CA VAL A 57 6.35 23.48 -8.17
C VAL A 57 5.67 24.19 -7.01
N VAL A 58 4.36 24.38 -7.08
CA VAL A 58 3.62 25.16 -6.08
C VAL A 58 2.78 24.25 -5.22
N ILE A 59 3.02 24.29 -3.91
CA ILE A 59 2.22 23.61 -2.89
C ILE A 59 1.40 24.65 -2.13
N ASN A 60 0.09 24.45 -2.08
CA ASN A 60 -0.83 25.32 -1.36
C ASN A 60 -1.27 24.67 -0.03
N PRO A 61 -0.68 25.04 1.12
CA PRO A 61 -0.99 24.42 2.41
C PRO A 61 -2.39 24.72 2.95
N SER A 62 -3.10 25.68 2.34
CA SER A 62 -4.46 26.06 2.72
C SER A 62 -5.54 25.30 1.96
N GLU A 63 -5.19 24.60 0.89
CA GLU A 63 -6.10 23.81 0.08
C GLU A 63 -5.95 22.33 0.41
N THR A 64 -6.74 21.86 1.37
CA THR A 64 -6.74 20.47 1.82
C THR A 64 -7.68 19.60 0.99
N ARG A 65 -7.34 18.32 0.84
CA ARG A 65 -8.09 17.31 0.11
C ARG A 65 -8.42 16.13 1.04
N GLN A 66 -8.34 14.90 0.54
CA GLN A 66 -8.63 13.69 1.32
C GLN A 66 -7.68 13.50 2.51
N THR A 67 -8.14 12.73 3.47
CA THR A 67 -7.35 12.33 4.63
C THR A 67 -6.64 11.01 4.37
N ILE A 68 -5.39 10.88 4.80
CA ILE A 68 -4.61 9.66 4.68
C ILE A 68 -5.15 8.59 5.65
N ASP A 69 -5.41 7.40 5.13
CA ASP A 69 -5.73 6.20 5.90
C ASP A 69 -4.47 5.46 6.36
N GLY A 70 -3.42 5.40 5.54
CA GLY A 70 -2.14 4.84 5.92
C GLY A 70 -1.41 4.09 4.81
N PHE A 71 -0.29 3.47 5.19
CA PHE A 71 0.59 2.70 4.30
C PHE A 71 1.00 1.39 4.96
N GLY A 72 1.17 0.34 4.13
CA GLY A 72 1.64 -0.93 4.63
C GLY A 72 1.70 -2.05 3.59
N GLY A 73 1.54 -3.28 4.04
CA GLY A 73 1.51 -4.46 3.19
C GLY A 73 0.74 -5.62 3.82
N SER A 74 0.43 -6.64 3.02
CA SER A 74 -0.44 -7.73 3.44
C SER A 74 0.31 -8.77 4.28
N LEU A 75 -0.34 -9.19 5.34
CA LEU A 75 0.04 -10.32 6.18
C LEU A 75 -0.60 -11.57 5.58
N THR A 76 0.21 -12.42 4.94
CA THR A 76 -0.23 -13.64 4.28
C THR A 76 0.37 -14.87 4.94
N GLU A 77 -0.22 -16.04 4.72
CA GLU A 77 0.34 -17.31 5.18
C GLU A 77 1.75 -17.55 4.59
N SER A 78 1.98 -17.14 3.33
CA SER A 78 3.31 -17.19 2.70
C SER A 78 4.33 -16.34 3.43
N SER A 79 3.96 -15.13 3.84
CA SER A 79 4.84 -14.27 4.67
C SER A 79 5.13 -14.90 6.03
N ALA A 80 4.12 -15.50 6.67
CA ALA A 80 4.29 -16.20 7.94
C ALA A 80 5.25 -17.41 7.80
N PHE A 81 5.11 -18.18 6.72
CA PHE A 81 6.00 -19.30 6.42
C PHE A 81 7.47 -18.88 6.29
N VAL A 82 7.73 -17.84 5.50
CA VAL A 82 9.11 -17.34 5.31
C VAL A 82 9.70 -16.85 6.62
N LEU A 83 8.90 -16.16 7.43
CA LEU A 83 9.30 -15.69 8.76
C LEU A 83 9.49 -16.87 9.75
N ALA A 84 8.70 -17.93 9.63
CA ALA A 84 8.87 -19.17 10.41
C ALA A 84 10.18 -19.92 10.10
N CYS A 85 10.76 -19.67 8.92
CA CYS A 85 12.06 -20.22 8.53
C CYS A 85 13.26 -19.47 9.14
N LEU A 86 13.04 -18.34 9.80
CA LEU A 86 14.10 -17.54 10.43
C LEU A 86 14.25 -17.84 11.92
N PRO A 87 15.47 -17.62 12.49
CA PRO A 87 15.62 -17.48 13.93
C PRO A 87 14.71 -16.37 14.48
N VAL A 88 14.20 -16.55 15.69
CA VAL A 88 13.25 -15.62 16.33
C VAL A 88 13.76 -14.18 16.33
N GLU A 89 15.05 -13.99 16.63
CA GLU A 89 15.68 -12.67 16.71
C GLU A 89 15.70 -11.97 15.33
N LYS A 90 15.95 -12.71 14.25
CA LYS A 90 15.92 -12.15 12.90
C LYS A 90 14.50 -11.84 12.45
N ARG A 91 13.56 -12.73 12.73
CA ARG A 91 12.13 -12.50 12.47
C ARG A 91 11.65 -11.23 13.16
N GLN A 92 11.94 -11.11 14.46
CA GLN A 92 11.57 -9.93 15.23
C GLN A 92 12.20 -8.65 14.64
N ALA A 93 13.46 -8.70 14.22
CA ALA A 93 14.14 -7.55 13.61
C ALA A 93 13.47 -7.13 12.28
N VAL A 94 13.00 -8.08 11.46
CA VAL A 94 12.25 -7.77 10.24
C VAL A 94 10.92 -7.09 10.56
N LEU A 95 10.18 -7.60 11.53
CA LEU A 95 8.89 -7.02 11.92
C LEU A 95 9.06 -5.63 12.54
N GLU A 96 10.09 -5.41 13.36
CA GLU A 96 10.43 -4.09 13.90
C GLU A 96 10.87 -3.10 12.80
N GLU A 97 11.57 -3.56 11.76
CA GLU A 97 11.93 -2.71 10.63
C GLU A 97 10.70 -2.34 9.78
N LEU A 98 9.70 -3.21 9.66
CA LEU A 98 8.45 -2.92 8.95
C LEU A 98 7.49 -2.04 9.78
N TYR A 99 7.24 -2.40 11.03
CA TYR A 99 6.16 -1.84 11.85
C TYR A 99 6.64 -0.97 13.01
N GLY A 100 7.90 -1.05 13.42
CA GLY A 100 8.49 -0.26 14.51
C GLY A 100 8.64 1.22 14.16
N GLU A 101 8.60 2.10 15.19
CA GLU A 101 8.71 3.57 15.02
C GLU A 101 9.99 4.02 14.29
N ASN A 102 11.09 3.28 14.46
CA ASN A 102 12.37 3.57 13.81
C ASN A 102 12.52 2.95 12.43
N GLY A 103 11.65 2.02 12.09
CA GLY A 103 11.55 1.35 10.80
C GLY A 103 10.69 2.11 9.80
N ALA A 104 9.97 1.38 8.96
CA ALA A 104 9.00 1.95 8.03
C ALA A 104 7.76 2.49 8.75
N ASN A 105 7.50 2.03 9.98
CA ASN A 105 6.36 2.39 10.78
C ASN A 105 5.03 2.23 10.03
N PHE A 106 4.85 1.11 9.34
CA PHE A 106 3.60 0.82 8.62
C PHE A 106 2.39 0.96 9.55
N SER A 107 1.36 1.61 9.06
CA SER A 107 0.13 1.91 9.80
C SER A 107 -1.08 1.13 9.29
N MET A 108 -0.90 0.36 8.24
CA MET A 108 -1.94 -0.50 7.69
C MET A 108 -1.39 -1.89 7.37
N SER A 109 -2.29 -2.87 7.36
CA SER A 109 -2.09 -4.15 6.71
C SER A 109 -3.39 -4.67 6.13
N ARG A 110 -3.26 -5.56 5.16
CA ARG A 110 -4.34 -6.39 4.64
C ARG A 110 -4.10 -7.83 5.08
N THR A 111 -5.13 -8.64 5.22
CA THR A 111 -4.99 -10.06 5.55
C THR A 111 -6.10 -10.88 4.93
N GLN A 112 -5.77 -12.14 4.63
CA GLN A 112 -6.70 -13.11 4.08
C GLN A 112 -7.64 -13.69 5.14
N ILE A 113 -8.86 -14.02 4.76
CA ILE A 113 -9.83 -14.81 5.53
C ILE A 113 -10.01 -16.15 4.81
N GLY A 114 -9.41 -17.21 5.33
CA GLY A 114 -9.23 -18.47 4.61
C GLY A 114 -8.08 -18.38 3.60
N ALA A 115 -8.02 -19.30 2.64
CA ALA A 115 -6.93 -19.37 1.69
C ALA A 115 -6.96 -18.25 0.64
N SER A 116 -5.76 -17.87 0.19
CA SER A 116 -5.50 -17.04 -0.99
C SER A 116 -4.50 -17.75 -1.90
N ASP A 117 -4.15 -17.14 -3.05
CA ASP A 117 -3.05 -17.60 -3.89
C ASP A 117 -1.72 -17.67 -3.14
N PHE A 118 -1.46 -16.73 -2.20
CA PHE A 118 -0.30 -16.74 -1.32
C PHE A 118 -0.54 -17.49 0.01
N SER A 119 -1.27 -18.60 -0.07
CA SER A 119 -1.25 -19.66 0.93
C SER A 119 -0.29 -20.78 0.54
N VAL A 120 0.33 -21.43 1.52
CA VAL A 120 1.33 -22.48 1.27
C VAL A 120 0.69 -23.73 0.69
N GLU A 121 -0.48 -24.12 1.24
CA GLU A 121 -1.23 -25.30 0.77
C GLU A 121 -2.54 -24.93 0.06
N GLY A 122 -3.15 -23.81 0.41
CA GLY A 122 -4.41 -23.33 -0.19
C GLY A 122 -5.63 -24.20 0.08
N LYS A 123 -6.74 -23.85 -0.59
CA LYS A 123 -8.00 -24.62 -0.62
C LYS A 123 -8.59 -24.90 0.74
N TYR A 124 -8.65 -23.90 1.58
CA TYR A 124 -9.31 -23.98 2.89
C TYR A 124 -10.15 -22.73 3.18
N SER A 125 -11.11 -22.89 4.06
CA SER A 125 -11.85 -21.82 4.71
C SER A 125 -11.82 -21.99 6.22
N LEU A 126 -12.38 -21.05 6.97
CA LEU A 126 -12.47 -21.14 8.43
C LEU A 126 -13.79 -21.83 8.88
N ALA A 127 -14.57 -22.38 7.92
CA ALA A 127 -15.82 -23.09 8.17
C ALA A 127 -16.05 -24.19 7.12
N GLU A 128 -15.41 -25.34 7.31
CA GLU A 128 -15.33 -26.42 6.32
C GLU A 128 -16.53 -27.37 6.32
N GLU A 129 -17.38 -27.37 7.35
CA GLU A 129 -18.50 -28.31 7.48
C GLU A 129 -19.62 -27.97 6.50
N ASP A 130 -19.86 -28.86 5.52
CA ASP A 130 -20.91 -28.68 4.49
C ASP A 130 -22.30 -28.51 5.11
N GLY A 131 -22.96 -27.42 4.79
CA GLY A 131 -24.31 -27.10 5.25
C GLY A 131 -24.39 -26.54 6.67
N ASP A 132 -23.29 -26.26 7.35
CA ASP A 132 -23.30 -25.60 8.66
C ASP A 132 -23.63 -24.09 8.55
N VAL A 133 -24.85 -23.76 8.19
CA VAL A 133 -25.33 -22.37 8.03
C VAL A 133 -25.25 -21.53 9.32
N GLU A 134 -25.20 -22.20 10.48
CA GLU A 134 -25.01 -21.54 11.77
C GLU A 134 -23.53 -21.31 12.12
N LEU A 135 -22.62 -21.82 11.27
CA LEU A 135 -21.17 -21.70 11.42
C LEU A 135 -20.67 -22.11 12.81
N ARG A 136 -21.16 -23.25 13.31
CA ARG A 136 -20.74 -23.81 14.60
C ARG A 136 -19.30 -24.38 14.52
N SER A 137 -18.91 -24.77 13.32
CA SER A 137 -17.56 -25.27 12.99
C SER A 137 -16.54 -24.17 12.70
N PHE A 138 -16.96 -22.88 12.72
CA PHE A 138 -16.05 -21.77 12.48
C PHE A 138 -14.91 -21.74 13.50
N THR A 139 -13.67 -21.67 13.03
CA THR A 139 -12.47 -21.61 13.88
C THR A 139 -11.32 -20.92 13.18
N LEU A 140 -10.43 -20.26 13.94
CA LEU A 140 -9.13 -19.76 13.47
C LEU A 140 -8.02 -20.81 13.58
N ASP A 141 -8.34 -22.07 13.91
CA ASP A 141 -7.31 -23.09 14.18
C ASP A 141 -6.43 -23.37 12.96
N ARG A 142 -6.99 -23.26 11.75
CA ARG A 142 -6.21 -23.43 10.52
C ARG A 142 -5.06 -22.40 10.41
N ASP A 143 -5.31 -21.16 10.80
CA ASP A 143 -4.30 -20.10 10.81
C ASP A 143 -3.31 -20.22 11.99
N LYS A 144 -3.55 -21.16 12.92
CA LYS A 144 -2.72 -21.46 14.11
C LYS A 144 -1.90 -22.75 13.97
N GLU A 145 -2.16 -23.57 12.95
CA GLU A 145 -1.57 -24.92 12.84
C GLU A 145 -0.06 -24.88 12.70
N GLY A 146 0.46 -23.82 12.07
CA GLY A 146 1.87 -23.72 11.75
C GLY A 146 2.30 -24.73 10.66
N PHE A 147 3.59 -24.93 10.54
CA PHE A 147 4.16 -25.70 9.44
C PHE A 147 4.97 -26.89 9.94
N ALA A 148 4.55 -28.11 9.57
CA ALA A 148 5.17 -29.33 10.06
C ALA A 148 6.60 -29.52 9.49
N LYS A 149 7.60 -29.66 10.36
CA LYS A 149 9.00 -29.92 9.95
C LYS A 149 9.20 -31.17 9.10
N ALA A 150 8.32 -32.13 9.21
CA ALA A 150 8.38 -33.36 8.39
C ALA A 150 8.13 -33.06 6.91
N GLN A 151 7.27 -32.06 6.63
CA GLN A 151 6.94 -31.62 5.29
C GLN A 151 7.86 -30.44 4.84
N TYR A 152 8.19 -29.56 5.77
CA TYR A 152 8.99 -28.36 5.54
C TYR A 152 10.23 -28.35 6.45
N PRO A 153 11.31 -29.08 6.10
CA PRO A 153 12.50 -29.22 6.96
C PRO A 153 13.21 -27.90 7.28
N GLN A 154 13.00 -26.85 6.48
CA GLN A 154 13.58 -25.52 6.65
C GLN A 154 12.93 -24.72 7.77
N ILE A 155 11.74 -25.07 8.21
CA ILE A 155 11.03 -24.34 9.27
C ILE A 155 11.82 -24.42 10.58
N GLN A 156 12.06 -23.28 11.21
CA GLN A 156 12.68 -23.18 12.52
C GLN A 156 11.65 -23.15 13.66
N ASP A 157 10.55 -22.42 13.46
CA ASP A 157 9.44 -22.35 14.40
C ASP A 157 8.17 -22.95 13.78
N CYS A 158 7.86 -24.18 14.14
CA CYS A 158 6.72 -24.91 13.57
C CYS A 158 5.34 -24.44 14.10
N ASN A 159 5.29 -23.58 15.10
CA ASN A 159 4.07 -23.00 15.65
C ASN A 159 3.79 -21.58 15.13
N TYR A 160 4.66 -21.05 14.27
CA TYR A 160 4.49 -19.72 13.69
C TYR A 160 3.69 -19.80 12.39
N ASP A 161 2.58 -19.12 12.34
CA ASP A 161 1.68 -19.05 11.21
C ASP A 161 1.03 -17.67 11.12
N LEU A 162 0.08 -17.46 10.21
CA LEU A 162 -0.61 -16.20 10.00
C LEU A 162 -1.18 -15.61 11.29
N PHE A 163 -1.78 -16.46 12.14
CA PHE A 163 -2.29 -16.02 13.44
C PHE A 163 -1.22 -15.38 14.31
N GLN A 164 -0.05 -16.03 14.45
CA GLN A 164 1.02 -15.47 15.27
C GLN A 164 1.65 -14.23 14.63
N LEU A 165 1.78 -14.20 13.30
CA LEU A 165 2.25 -13.03 12.56
C LEU A 165 1.36 -11.80 12.85
N MET A 166 0.05 -11.96 12.76
CA MET A 166 -0.89 -10.86 13.07
C MET A 166 -0.78 -10.39 14.52
N LYS A 167 -0.64 -11.32 15.49
CA LYS A 167 -0.46 -11.00 16.91
C LYS A 167 0.84 -10.24 17.17
N ASP A 168 1.94 -10.66 16.56
CA ASP A 168 3.24 -10.02 16.71
C ASP A 168 3.24 -8.60 16.17
N VAL A 169 2.69 -8.40 14.96
CA VAL A 169 2.57 -7.06 14.36
C VAL A 169 1.65 -6.17 15.21
N TRP A 170 0.51 -6.69 15.64
CA TRP A 170 -0.39 -5.95 16.53
C TRP A 170 0.31 -5.54 17.83
N ALA A 171 1.06 -6.45 18.44
CA ALA A 171 1.79 -6.16 19.68
C ALA A 171 2.87 -5.08 19.48
N ILE A 172 3.63 -5.12 18.38
CA ILE A 172 4.59 -4.07 18.03
C ILE A 172 3.89 -2.71 17.96
N LYS A 173 2.77 -2.63 17.25
CA LYS A 173 2.03 -1.37 17.09
C LYS A 173 1.43 -0.86 18.41
N GLN A 174 0.86 -1.74 19.22
CA GLN A 174 0.26 -1.34 20.51
C GLN A 174 1.30 -0.90 21.56
N ASN A 175 2.56 -1.25 21.39
CA ASN A 175 3.65 -0.85 22.28
C ASN A 175 4.31 0.48 21.89
N GLN A 176 3.90 1.13 20.79
CA GLN A 176 4.40 2.42 20.33
C GLN A 176 3.62 3.59 20.92
N ALA A 177 4.18 4.80 20.79
CA ALA A 177 3.49 6.04 21.14
C ALA A 177 2.33 6.32 20.14
N ASP A 178 2.58 6.14 18.86
CA ASP A 178 1.57 6.14 17.80
C ASP A 178 1.04 4.71 17.61
N LYS A 179 -0.15 4.46 18.16
CA LYS A 179 -0.82 3.14 18.10
C LYS A 179 -1.75 2.98 16.89
N GLU A 180 -1.78 3.99 16.00
CA GLU A 180 -2.62 3.93 14.82
C GLU A 180 -2.19 2.77 13.92
N TYR A 181 -3.07 1.78 13.85
CA TYR A 181 -2.86 0.60 13.02
C TYR A 181 -4.21 0.04 12.57
N ARG A 182 -4.33 -0.18 11.28
CA ARG A 182 -5.58 -0.55 10.62
C ARG A 182 -5.39 -1.83 9.83
N ILE A 183 -6.25 -2.82 10.07
CA ILE A 183 -6.24 -4.09 9.35
C ILE A 183 -7.47 -4.15 8.45
N VAL A 184 -7.25 -4.31 7.15
CA VAL A 184 -8.27 -4.65 6.16
C VAL A 184 -8.25 -6.16 5.98
N ALA A 185 -9.37 -6.83 6.19
CA ALA A 185 -9.46 -8.28 5.98
C ALA A 185 -10.44 -8.60 4.85
N ASN A 186 -10.12 -9.62 4.05
CA ASN A 186 -10.94 -10.01 2.92
C ASN A 186 -10.79 -11.49 2.59
N THR A 187 -11.81 -12.04 1.95
CA THR A 187 -11.78 -13.40 1.41
C THR A 187 -11.42 -13.39 -0.06
N TRP A 188 -10.76 -14.44 -0.55
CA TRP A 188 -10.69 -14.74 -1.99
C TRP A 188 -11.94 -15.50 -2.44
N THR A 189 -12.57 -16.24 -1.53
CA THR A 189 -13.78 -17.00 -1.81
C THR A 189 -14.54 -17.30 -0.53
N ALA A 190 -15.85 -17.47 -0.61
CA ALA A 190 -16.64 -18.08 0.44
C ALA A 190 -16.23 -19.56 0.64
N PRO A 191 -16.56 -20.19 1.80
CA PRO A 191 -16.47 -21.64 1.95
C PRO A 191 -17.06 -22.37 0.74
N ALA A 192 -16.36 -23.37 0.23
CA ALA A 192 -16.69 -24.04 -1.03
C ALA A 192 -18.14 -24.55 -1.09
N TRP A 193 -18.66 -25.02 0.03
CA TRP A 193 -20.04 -25.53 0.12
C TRP A 193 -21.14 -24.46 -0.06
N MET A 194 -20.82 -23.16 0.09
CA MET A 194 -21.76 -22.06 -0.14
C MET A 194 -21.86 -21.66 -1.61
N LYS A 195 -21.03 -22.22 -2.49
CA LYS A 195 -20.92 -21.81 -3.89
C LYS A 195 -21.60 -22.80 -4.82
N GLU A 196 -22.01 -22.32 -6.00
CA GLU A 196 -22.70 -23.12 -7.02
C GLU A 196 -21.85 -24.29 -7.53
N ASN A 197 -20.53 -24.09 -7.65
CA ASN A 197 -19.58 -25.10 -8.11
C ASN A 197 -19.03 -25.98 -6.99
N LYS A 198 -19.30 -25.66 -5.71
CA LYS A 198 -18.79 -26.33 -4.51
C LYS A 198 -17.26 -26.50 -4.51
N LYS A 199 -16.54 -25.51 -5.05
CA LYS A 199 -15.08 -25.50 -5.15
C LYS A 199 -14.52 -24.14 -4.70
N TYR A 200 -13.28 -24.13 -4.27
CA TYR A 200 -12.56 -22.88 -3.98
C TYR A 200 -12.29 -22.09 -5.27
N TYR A 201 -11.97 -22.80 -6.35
CA TYR A 201 -11.86 -22.29 -7.72
C TYR A 201 -11.94 -23.45 -8.71
N GLU A 202 -12.21 -23.14 -9.98
CA GLU A 202 -12.29 -24.14 -11.04
C GLU A 202 -11.61 -23.63 -12.31
N ARG A 203 -10.71 -24.46 -12.85
CA ARG A 203 -10.04 -24.22 -14.12
C ARG A 203 -10.73 -25.06 -15.21
N GLU A 204 -11.60 -24.45 -16.01
CA GLU A 204 -12.22 -25.12 -17.15
C GLU A 204 -11.82 -24.47 -18.47
N ASN A 205 -11.28 -25.27 -19.41
CA ASN A 205 -11.01 -24.88 -20.81
C ASN A 205 -10.19 -23.58 -20.98
N GLY A 206 -9.26 -23.30 -20.07
CA GLY A 206 -8.43 -22.09 -20.10
C GLY A 206 -9.09 -20.84 -19.55
N PHE A 207 -10.34 -20.91 -19.10
CA PHE A 207 -10.99 -19.87 -18.32
C PHE A 207 -11.10 -20.29 -16.86
N HIS A 208 -10.77 -19.37 -15.97
CA HIS A 208 -10.90 -19.59 -14.55
C HIS A 208 -12.24 -19.04 -14.10
N ARG A 209 -13.00 -19.83 -13.37
CA ARG A 209 -14.25 -19.40 -12.77
C ARG A 209 -14.17 -19.59 -11.26
N GLY A 210 -14.45 -18.52 -10.54
CA GLY A 210 -14.59 -18.57 -9.09
C GLY A 210 -15.83 -19.35 -8.68
N GLY A 211 -16.87 -19.31 -9.47
CA GLY A 211 -18.22 -19.75 -9.13
C GLY A 211 -18.94 -18.71 -8.27
N ALA A 212 -20.25 -18.59 -8.44
CA ALA A 212 -21.07 -17.64 -7.71
C ALA A 212 -21.43 -18.15 -6.31
N LEU A 213 -21.53 -17.24 -5.35
CA LEU A 213 -22.16 -17.50 -4.05
C LEU A 213 -23.66 -17.77 -4.28
N LEU A 214 -24.19 -18.85 -3.71
CA LEU A 214 -25.61 -19.18 -3.80
C LEU A 214 -26.45 -18.23 -2.93
N PRO A 215 -27.56 -17.68 -3.44
CA PRO A 215 -28.39 -16.72 -2.69
C PRO A 215 -28.89 -17.22 -1.33
N GLU A 216 -29.15 -18.51 -1.22
CA GLU A 216 -29.55 -19.14 0.06
C GLU A 216 -28.47 -19.06 1.15
N TYR A 217 -27.21 -18.77 0.77
CA TYR A 217 -26.08 -18.65 1.70
C TYR A 217 -25.60 -17.22 1.90
N TYR A 218 -26.24 -16.19 1.34
CA TYR A 218 -25.83 -14.79 1.55
C TYR A 218 -25.78 -14.44 3.04
N ASP A 219 -26.80 -14.85 3.79
CA ASP A 219 -26.83 -14.61 5.23
C ASP A 219 -25.74 -15.37 5.99
N ALA A 220 -25.50 -16.64 5.64
CA ALA A 220 -24.46 -17.45 6.25
C ALA A 220 -23.06 -16.88 5.93
N TYR A 221 -22.83 -16.40 4.72
CA TYR A 221 -21.58 -15.78 4.34
C TYR A 221 -21.35 -14.43 5.05
N ALA A 222 -22.38 -13.60 5.17
CA ALA A 222 -22.30 -12.37 5.97
C ALA A 222 -21.96 -12.67 7.44
N ARG A 223 -22.55 -13.73 8.01
CA ARG A 223 -22.24 -14.23 9.35
C ARG A 223 -20.81 -14.75 9.45
N TYR A 224 -20.28 -15.39 8.41
CA TYR A 224 -18.89 -15.85 8.34
C TYR A 224 -17.90 -14.69 8.49
N LEU A 225 -18.15 -13.57 7.79
CA LEU A 225 -17.34 -12.36 7.90
C LEU A 225 -17.46 -11.72 9.30
N ALA A 226 -18.66 -11.67 9.86
CA ALA A 226 -18.86 -11.13 11.21
C ALA A 226 -18.17 -11.99 12.28
N LYS A 227 -18.22 -13.32 12.16
CA LYS A 227 -17.52 -14.25 13.07
C LYS A 227 -16.00 -14.11 13.00
N TYR A 228 -15.45 -13.81 11.83
CA TYR A 228 -14.03 -13.51 11.72
C TYR A 228 -13.62 -12.28 12.54
N VAL A 229 -14.39 -11.21 12.44
CA VAL A 229 -14.17 -9.99 13.25
C VAL A 229 -14.31 -10.30 14.75
N GLU A 230 -15.34 -11.05 15.14
CA GLU A 230 -15.56 -11.48 16.53
C GLU A 230 -14.39 -12.28 17.08
N ALA A 231 -13.93 -13.29 16.33
CA ALA A 231 -12.81 -14.14 16.74
C ALA A 231 -11.50 -13.35 16.94
N TRP A 232 -11.18 -12.42 16.03
CA TRP A 232 -10.01 -11.57 16.21
C TRP A 232 -10.16 -10.57 17.36
N LYS A 233 -11.37 -10.05 17.58
CA LYS A 233 -11.65 -9.20 18.74
C LYS A 233 -11.47 -9.94 20.06
N GLU A 234 -11.87 -11.20 20.15
CA GLU A 234 -11.63 -12.07 21.30
C GLU A 234 -10.13 -12.30 21.54
N GLU A 235 -9.34 -12.36 20.46
CA GLU A 235 -7.88 -12.45 20.51
C GLU A 235 -7.20 -11.09 20.78
N GLY A 236 -7.97 -10.00 20.93
CA GLY A 236 -7.47 -8.66 21.23
C GLY A 236 -6.89 -7.92 20.03
N VAL A 237 -7.27 -8.29 18.81
CA VAL A 237 -6.89 -7.62 17.55
C VAL A 237 -8.14 -7.02 16.93
N ASP A 238 -8.07 -5.74 16.56
CA ASP A 238 -9.18 -5.04 15.95
C ASP A 238 -9.07 -5.07 14.41
N ILE A 239 -10.09 -5.58 13.75
CA ILE A 239 -10.26 -5.47 12.29
C ILE A 239 -10.91 -4.12 11.99
N TRP A 240 -10.24 -3.29 11.21
CA TRP A 240 -10.70 -1.95 10.87
C TRP A 240 -11.71 -1.93 9.72
N ALA A 241 -11.47 -2.78 8.69
CA ALA A 241 -12.35 -2.85 7.54
C ALA A 241 -12.41 -4.26 6.96
N LEU A 242 -13.47 -4.52 6.21
CA LEU A 242 -13.67 -5.73 5.41
C LEU A 242 -13.97 -5.35 3.96
N THR A 243 -13.52 -6.17 3.02
CA THR A 243 -14.09 -6.22 1.67
C THR A 243 -14.93 -7.50 1.52
N PRO A 244 -16.03 -7.50 0.75
CA PRO A 244 -16.86 -8.70 0.58
C PRO A 244 -16.11 -9.86 -0.04
N VAL A 245 -15.25 -9.59 -1.02
CA VAL A 245 -14.43 -10.58 -1.73
C VAL A 245 -13.28 -9.88 -2.44
N ASN A 246 -12.14 -10.53 -2.53
CA ASN A 246 -11.03 -10.14 -3.39
C ASN A 246 -11.39 -10.40 -4.85
N GLU A 247 -11.17 -9.40 -5.71
CA GLU A 247 -11.31 -9.50 -7.18
C GLU A 247 -12.64 -10.13 -7.63
N PRO A 248 -13.78 -9.42 -7.41
CA PRO A 248 -15.13 -9.95 -7.60
C PRO A 248 -15.49 -10.35 -9.03
N MET A 249 -14.68 -9.98 -10.02
CA MET A 249 -14.84 -10.42 -11.40
C MET A 249 -14.20 -11.79 -11.66
N GLY A 250 -13.67 -12.42 -10.61
CA GLY A 250 -12.83 -13.59 -10.70
C GLY A 250 -11.39 -13.24 -11.09
N ASN A 251 -10.47 -14.11 -10.76
CA ASN A 251 -9.09 -13.99 -11.18
C ASN A 251 -8.77 -15.01 -12.27
N ASP A 252 -7.91 -14.65 -13.20
CA ASP A 252 -7.51 -15.53 -14.30
C ASP A 252 -6.42 -16.54 -13.87
N GLY A 253 -5.96 -16.49 -12.62
CA GLY A 253 -4.83 -17.25 -12.15
C GLY A 253 -5.09 -18.72 -11.83
N GLY A 254 -6.33 -19.09 -11.55
CA GLY A 254 -6.67 -20.45 -11.15
C GLY A 254 -6.34 -20.77 -9.70
N TRP A 255 -6.56 -19.78 -8.84
CA TRP A 255 -6.52 -19.85 -7.40
C TRP A 255 -7.87 -19.47 -6.78
N GLU A 256 -7.97 -19.43 -5.48
CA GLU A 256 -9.19 -19.09 -4.73
C GLU A 256 -9.86 -17.86 -5.35
N SER A 257 -11.15 -18.00 -5.66
CA SER A 257 -11.89 -16.98 -6.41
C SER A 257 -13.39 -17.16 -6.23
N MET A 258 -14.13 -16.07 -6.32
CA MET A 258 -15.60 -16.08 -6.29
C MET A 258 -16.13 -14.95 -7.19
N ASP A 259 -17.07 -15.30 -8.07
CA ASP A 259 -17.73 -14.33 -8.93
C ASP A 259 -18.79 -13.56 -8.13
N PHE A 260 -18.64 -12.23 -8.10
CA PHE A 260 -19.55 -11.35 -7.37
C PHE A 260 -19.89 -10.16 -8.27
N SER A 261 -21.01 -10.23 -8.98
CA SER A 261 -21.38 -9.15 -9.89
C SER A 261 -21.68 -7.84 -9.14
N PRO A 262 -21.59 -6.67 -9.80
CA PRO A 262 -21.89 -5.39 -9.15
C PRO A 262 -23.24 -5.34 -8.42
N ALA A 263 -24.28 -5.94 -9.03
CA ALA A 263 -25.62 -5.98 -8.43
C ALA A 263 -25.69 -6.90 -7.19
N VAL A 264 -25.02 -8.06 -7.27
CA VAL A 264 -24.95 -9.00 -6.14
C VAL A 264 -24.13 -8.41 -5.00
N GLU A 265 -23.04 -7.73 -5.28
CA GLU A 265 -22.23 -7.11 -4.24
C GLU A 265 -23.00 -5.99 -3.52
N ALA A 266 -23.71 -5.14 -4.26
CA ALA A 266 -24.57 -4.10 -3.68
C ALA A 266 -25.66 -4.71 -2.78
N GLU A 267 -26.38 -5.74 -3.27
CA GLU A 267 -27.39 -6.45 -2.47
C GLU A 267 -26.77 -7.07 -1.21
N PHE A 268 -25.64 -7.76 -1.36
CA PHE A 268 -24.98 -8.44 -0.25
C PHE A 268 -24.51 -7.45 0.82
N ILE A 269 -23.86 -6.37 0.45
CA ILE A 269 -23.40 -5.33 1.39
C ILE A 269 -24.58 -4.74 2.15
N GLY A 270 -25.62 -4.30 1.43
CA GLY A 270 -26.72 -3.54 2.02
C GLY A 270 -27.70 -4.39 2.81
N GLN A 271 -28.01 -5.59 2.35
CA GLN A 271 -29.07 -6.42 2.93
C GLN A 271 -28.57 -7.51 3.88
N TYR A 272 -27.30 -7.89 3.80
CA TYR A 272 -26.75 -9.00 4.58
C TYR A 272 -25.51 -8.60 5.40
N MET A 273 -24.45 -8.11 4.77
CA MET A 273 -23.17 -7.90 5.44
C MET A 273 -23.26 -6.83 6.54
N ARG A 274 -23.78 -5.64 6.23
CA ARG A 274 -23.92 -4.56 7.22
C ARG A 274 -24.84 -4.95 8.37
N PRO A 275 -26.06 -5.49 8.13
CA PRO A 275 -26.91 -5.95 9.21
C PRO A 275 -26.27 -6.98 10.15
N ARG A 276 -25.52 -7.95 9.61
CA ARG A 276 -24.85 -8.96 10.45
C ARG A 276 -23.71 -8.39 11.28
N LEU A 277 -22.91 -7.47 10.73
CA LEU A 277 -21.91 -6.76 11.50
C LEU A 277 -22.53 -5.92 12.61
N ASP A 278 -23.65 -5.24 12.34
CA ASP A 278 -24.36 -4.42 13.32
C ASP A 278 -24.96 -5.26 14.45
N GLU A 279 -25.59 -6.39 14.13
CA GLU A 279 -26.13 -7.35 15.10
C GLU A 279 -25.04 -7.94 15.99
N SER A 280 -23.83 -8.12 15.47
CA SER A 280 -22.66 -8.61 16.21
C SER A 280 -21.94 -7.51 17.01
N GLY A 281 -22.39 -6.25 16.95
CA GLY A 281 -21.79 -5.14 17.69
C GLY A 281 -20.62 -4.46 16.99
N PHE A 282 -20.44 -4.67 15.67
CA PHE A 282 -19.34 -4.16 14.86
C PHE A 282 -19.75 -3.03 13.92
N GLN A 283 -20.54 -2.06 14.42
CA GLN A 283 -21.00 -0.90 13.66
C GLN A 283 -19.86 -0.05 13.12
N ASP A 284 -18.72 -0.01 13.83
CA ASP A 284 -17.54 0.79 13.49
C ASP A 284 -16.64 0.11 12.44
N VAL A 285 -16.81 -1.19 12.18
CA VAL A 285 -16.07 -1.90 11.13
C VAL A 285 -16.53 -1.40 9.77
N LYS A 286 -15.61 -0.86 9.00
CA LYS A 286 -15.87 -0.32 7.67
C LYS A 286 -16.09 -1.43 6.65
N ILE A 287 -16.90 -1.15 5.64
CA ILE A 287 -17.03 -2.00 4.46
C ILE A 287 -16.47 -1.20 3.29
N LEU A 288 -15.52 -1.79 2.58
CA LEU A 288 -14.99 -1.29 1.33
C LEU A 288 -15.49 -2.20 0.22
N GLY A 289 -16.13 -1.64 -0.80
CA GLY A 289 -16.62 -2.41 -1.95
C GLY A 289 -15.53 -2.61 -3.00
N PHE A 290 -15.79 -3.47 -3.96
CA PHE A 290 -15.03 -3.72 -5.16
C PHE A 290 -13.76 -4.57 -4.95
N ASP A 291 -12.64 -4.00 -4.52
CA ASP A 291 -11.37 -4.70 -4.26
C ASP A 291 -10.75 -5.32 -5.53
N GLN A 292 -10.68 -4.52 -6.63
CA GLN A 292 -10.15 -4.90 -7.95
C GLN A 292 -9.49 -3.72 -8.68
N ASN A 293 -9.03 -3.93 -9.92
CA ASN A 293 -8.30 -2.94 -10.71
C ASN A 293 -9.08 -1.64 -10.95
N ILE A 294 -8.44 -0.49 -10.74
CA ILE A 294 -9.05 0.85 -10.78
C ILE A 294 -9.93 1.06 -12.02
N PHE A 295 -9.47 0.65 -13.22
CA PHE A 295 -10.18 0.92 -14.47
C PHE A 295 -11.53 0.18 -14.59
N GLU A 296 -11.77 -0.83 -13.77
CA GLU A 296 -12.99 -1.63 -13.72
C GLU A 296 -13.97 -1.17 -12.64
N MET A 297 -13.61 -0.16 -11.84
CA MET A 297 -14.37 0.28 -10.66
C MET A 297 -15.76 0.86 -11.00
N GLY A 298 -15.93 1.47 -12.18
CA GLY A 298 -17.14 2.21 -12.55
C GLY A 298 -18.47 1.46 -12.36
N PRO A 299 -18.64 0.24 -12.90
CA PRO A 299 -19.87 -0.55 -12.74
C PRO A 299 -20.19 -0.89 -11.28
N TYR A 300 -19.18 -1.19 -10.46
CA TYR A 300 -19.36 -1.49 -9.05
C TYR A 300 -19.74 -0.24 -8.25
N THR A 301 -19.05 0.87 -8.52
CA THR A 301 -19.41 2.17 -7.94
C THR A 301 -20.85 2.56 -8.24
N ALA A 302 -21.28 2.40 -9.49
CA ALA A 302 -22.65 2.71 -9.90
C ALA A 302 -23.71 1.82 -9.21
N ALA A 303 -23.43 0.53 -9.04
CA ALA A 303 -24.34 -0.40 -8.38
C ALA A 303 -24.39 -0.17 -6.86
N ILE A 304 -23.25 -0.12 -6.20
CA ILE A 304 -23.16 -0.01 -4.73
C ILE A 304 -23.68 1.35 -4.26
N TYR A 305 -23.25 2.43 -4.88
CA TYR A 305 -23.70 3.77 -4.48
C TYR A 305 -25.07 4.16 -5.05
N GLY A 306 -25.55 3.44 -6.06
CA GLY A 306 -26.92 3.56 -6.59
C GLY A 306 -27.97 2.87 -5.72
N ASP A 307 -27.58 1.86 -4.92
CA ASP A 307 -28.45 1.23 -3.94
C ASP A 307 -28.39 1.96 -2.60
N SER A 308 -29.51 2.35 -2.03
CA SER A 308 -29.56 3.19 -0.82
C SER A 308 -29.00 2.50 0.42
N LEU A 309 -29.17 1.19 0.57
CA LEU A 309 -28.68 0.42 1.72
C LEU A 309 -27.19 0.16 1.58
N ALA A 310 -26.75 -0.25 0.40
CA ALA A 310 -25.34 -0.46 0.12
C ALA A 310 -24.54 0.84 0.23
N ASN A 311 -25.04 1.94 -0.33
CA ASN A 311 -24.40 3.25 -0.20
C ASN A 311 -24.23 3.67 1.27
N ALA A 312 -25.28 3.54 2.07
CA ALA A 312 -25.22 3.87 3.50
C ALA A 312 -24.23 2.98 4.27
N ALA A 313 -24.09 1.71 3.85
CA ALA A 313 -23.23 0.72 4.49
C ALA A 313 -21.75 0.84 4.12
N THR A 314 -21.46 1.32 2.90
CA THR A 314 -20.10 1.32 2.32
C THR A 314 -19.34 2.60 2.67
N ALA A 315 -18.16 2.46 3.26
CA ALA A 315 -17.28 3.59 3.59
C ALA A 315 -16.51 4.11 2.36
N GLY A 316 -16.19 3.24 1.42
CA GLY A 316 -15.41 3.57 0.23
C GLY A 316 -15.21 2.38 -0.70
N MET A 317 -14.31 2.54 -1.68
CA MET A 317 -13.88 1.49 -2.60
C MET A 317 -12.45 1.07 -2.30
N ALA A 318 -12.20 -0.23 -2.37
CA ALA A 318 -10.88 -0.83 -2.42
C ALA A 318 -10.45 -1.00 -3.88
N VAL A 319 -9.18 -0.73 -4.19
CA VAL A 319 -8.67 -0.79 -5.56
C VAL A 319 -7.29 -1.45 -5.64
N HIS A 320 -7.03 -2.09 -6.80
CA HIS A 320 -5.76 -2.71 -7.17
C HIS A 320 -5.13 -2.01 -8.39
N TRP A 321 -3.85 -2.26 -8.65
CA TRP A 321 -3.09 -1.55 -9.70
C TRP A 321 -2.73 -2.37 -10.93
N TYR A 322 -3.18 -3.62 -11.04
CA TYR A 322 -2.73 -4.52 -12.11
C TYR A 322 -3.23 -4.14 -13.51
N GLY A 323 -4.05 -3.10 -13.62
CA GLY A 323 -4.53 -2.61 -14.90
C GLY A 323 -3.47 -2.01 -15.81
N SER A 324 -2.42 -1.40 -15.26
CA SER A 324 -1.28 -0.85 -15.98
C SER A 324 -0.08 -0.61 -15.04
N THR A 325 1.13 -0.68 -15.60
CA THR A 325 2.37 -0.29 -14.89
C THR A 325 2.71 1.19 -15.07
N ILE A 326 1.99 1.88 -15.97
CA ILE A 326 2.26 3.27 -16.35
C ILE A 326 1.12 4.18 -15.92
N ASP A 327 -0.13 3.74 -16.09
CA ASP A 327 -1.32 4.53 -15.85
C ASP A 327 -1.92 4.21 -14.47
N CYS A 328 -2.18 5.22 -13.67
CA CYS A 328 -2.93 5.12 -12.42
C CYS A 328 -4.43 5.45 -12.58
N PHE A 329 -4.89 5.66 -13.81
CA PHE A 329 -6.27 5.95 -14.18
C PHE A 329 -6.88 7.14 -13.42
N PRO A 330 -6.22 8.31 -13.43
CA PRO A 330 -6.64 9.46 -12.64
C PRO A 330 -8.05 9.93 -12.99
N GLU A 331 -8.47 9.80 -14.25
CA GLU A 331 -9.81 10.16 -14.69
C GLU A 331 -10.93 9.30 -14.06
N VAL A 332 -10.63 8.04 -13.73
CA VAL A 332 -11.57 7.15 -13.02
C VAL A 332 -11.66 7.57 -11.56
N LEU A 333 -10.53 7.79 -10.91
CA LEU A 333 -10.45 8.24 -9.51
C LEU A 333 -11.17 9.59 -9.33
N ASP A 334 -10.85 10.56 -10.18
CA ASP A 334 -11.47 11.91 -10.16
C ASP A 334 -12.98 11.85 -10.41
N SER A 335 -13.42 11.01 -11.34
CA SER A 335 -14.84 10.86 -11.66
C SER A 335 -15.63 10.27 -10.50
N VAL A 336 -15.09 9.25 -9.84
CA VAL A 336 -15.73 8.63 -8.67
C VAL A 336 -15.78 9.60 -7.51
N HIS A 337 -14.67 10.29 -7.21
CA HIS A 337 -14.65 11.29 -6.15
C HIS A 337 -15.59 12.47 -6.44
N ALA A 338 -15.67 12.95 -7.68
CA ALA A 338 -16.58 14.04 -8.05
C ALA A 338 -18.06 13.68 -7.83
N LEU A 339 -18.43 12.42 -8.00
CA LEU A 339 -19.80 11.92 -7.77
C LEU A 339 -20.08 11.61 -6.29
N TYR A 340 -19.07 11.16 -5.55
CA TYR A 340 -19.19 10.67 -4.18
C TYR A 340 -18.04 11.18 -3.30
N PRO A 341 -17.96 12.49 -3.06
CA PRO A 341 -16.79 13.12 -2.39
C PRO A 341 -16.60 12.72 -0.92
N GLU A 342 -17.64 12.15 -0.30
CA GLU A 342 -17.58 11.64 1.08
C GLU A 342 -17.04 10.21 1.18
N LYS A 343 -16.88 9.51 0.05
CA LYS A 343 -16.40 8.12 0.00
C LYS A 343 -14.90 8.08 -0.22
N THR A 344 -14.23 7.20 0.51
CA THR A 344 -12.78 6.98 0.36
C THR A 344 -12.47 6.05 -0.81
N ILE A 345 -11.27 6.17 -1.37
CA ILE A 345 -10.73 5.21 -2.33
C ILE A 345 -9.38 4.76 -1.76
N LEU A 346 -9.30 3.51 -1.36
CA LEU A 346 -8.10 2.94 -0.75
C LEU A 346 -7.45 1.93 -1.70
N HIS A 347 -6.16 2.11 -1.98
CA HIS A 347 -5.39 1.08 -2.67
C HIS A 347 -5.08 -0.06 -1.70
N THR A 348 -5.64 -1.23 -1.96
CA THR A 348 -5.61 -2.39 -1.06
C THR A 348 -4.66 -3.49 -1.50
N GLU A 349 -4.26 -3.50 -2.77
CA GLU A 349 -3.31 -4.51 -3.27
C GLU A 349 -2.50 -4.02 -4.47
N GLY A 350 -1.22 -4.33 -4.47
CA GLY A 350 -0.33 -4.21 -5.61
C GLY A 350 1.03 -4.83 -5.32
N CYS A 351 1.62 -5.50 -6.29
CA CYS A 351 2.99 -5.99 -6.24
C CYS A 351 3.62 -5.93 -7.62
N ILE A 352 4.91 -6.21 -7.70
CA ILE A 352 5.57 -6.51 -8.95
C ILE A 352 5.52 -8.02 -9.15
N ASP A 353 4.77 -8.42 -10.13
CA ASP A 353 4.65 -9.77 -10.63
C ASP A 353 5.46 -9.96 -11.93
N ASN A 354 5.57 -11.17 -12.43
CA ASN A 354 6.21 -11.51 -13.71
C ASN A 354 7.59 -10.84 -13.92
N LEU A 355 8.48 -10.89 -12.93
CA LEU A 355 9.79 -10.22 -12.89
C LEU A 355 10.73 -10.54 -14.07
N GLY A 356 10.22 -10.50 -15.29
CA GLY A 356 10.95 -10.83 -16.53
C GLY A 356 10.99 -12.31 -16.84
N CYS A 357 10.26 -13.13 -16.10
CA CYS A 357 10.04 -14.54 -16.40
C CYS A 357 8.82 -14.65 -17.32
N GLU A 358 9.04 -14.50 -18.61
CA GLU A 358 7.99 -14.87 -19.57
C GLU A 358 8.09 -16.36 -19.85
N PRO A 359 6.98 -17.07 -19.95
CA PRO A 359 5.84 -16.77 -20.79
C PRO A 359 4.48 -16.74 -20.07
N TRP A 360 3.56 -16.11 -20.69
CA TRP A 360 2.15 -15.84 -20.47
C TRP A 360 1.18 -17.02 -20.34
N ASP A 361 1.57 -18.18 -19.95
CA ASP A 361 0.65 -19.32 -19.74
C ASP A 361 0.15 -19.42 -18.30
N GLY A 362 0.41 -18.40 -17.49
CA GLY A 362 0.04 -18.35 -16.07
C GLY A 362 0.93 -19.23 -15.19
N VAL A 363 2.05 -19.72 -15.73
CA VAL A 363 3.05 -20.45 -14.98
C VAL A 363 4.31 -19.60 -14.93
N THR A 364 4.53 -18.93 -13.82
CA THR A 364 5.81 -18.29 -13.53
C THR A 364 6.88 -19.37 -13.40
N ASP A 365 7.98 -19.22 -14.14
CA ASP A 365 9.12 -20.14 -14.03
C ASP A 365 9.96 -19.77 -12.79
N PRO A 366 9.92 -20.54 -11.68
CA PRO A 366 10.69 -20.24 -10.48
C PRO A 366 12.20 -20.22 -10.72
N GLU A 367 12.71 -21.04 -11.63
CA GLU A 367 14.14 -21.08 -11.94
C GLU A 367 14.52 -19.85 -12.78
N GLY A 368 13.71 -19.47 -13.76
CA GLY A 368 13.91 -18.22 -14.51
C GLY A 368 13.80 -16.99 -13.62
N PHE A 369 12.86 -16.96 -12.68
CA PHE A 369 12.75 -15.92 -11.68
C PHE A 369 14.04 -15.79 -10.86
N LYS A 370 14.56 -16.90 -10.37
CA LYS A 370 15.83 -16.94 -9.64
C LYS A 370 17.03 -16.54 -10.50
N GLU A 371 17.05 -16.98 -11.76
CA GLU A 371 18.12 -16.66 -12.71
C GLU A 371 18.09 -15.22 -13.19
N SER A 372 16.99 -14.48 -13.02
CA SER A 372 16.88 -13.06 -13.36
C SER A 372 17.91 -12.18 -12.61
N GLY A 373 18.45 -12.69 -11.48
CA GLY A 373 19.53 -12.02 -10.74
C GLY A 373 19.07 -10.78 -9.95
N TRP A 374 17.80 -10.73 -9.59
CA TRP A 374 17.22 -9.58 -8.88
C TRP A 374 17.50 -9.60 -7.36
N PHE A 375 17.67 -10.75 -6.75
CA PHE A 375 17.89 -10.84 -5.30
C PHE A 375 19.24 -10.24 -4.90
N GLY A 376 19.20 -9.27 -4.00
CA GLY A 376 20.39 -8.54 -3.54
C GLY A 376 20.98 -7.56 -4.57
N ASN A 377 20.28 -7.29 -5.67
CA ASN A 377 20.75 -6.44 -6.76
C ASN A 377 19.92 -5.15 -6.86
N ASP A 378 20.36 -4.10 -6.18
CA ASP A 378 19.63 -2.83 -6.16
C ASP A 378 19.44 -2.24 -7.57
N ALA A 379 20.43 -2.37 -8.44
CA ALA A 379 20.37 -1.83 -9.81
C ALA A 379 19.25 -2.48 -10.64
N PHE A 380 18.87 -3.72 -10.35
CA PHE A 380 17.75 -4.40 -11.00
C PHE A 380 16.44 -3.60 -10.83
N TRP A 381 16.18 -3.09 -9.64
CA TRP A 381 14.94 -2.38 -9.30
C TRP A 381 14.86 -0.95 -9.84
N TRP A 382 16.00 -0.35 -10.17
CA TRP A 382 16.11 0.96 -10.83
C TRP A 382 16.11 0.87 -12.34
N ASN A 383 16.27 -0.33 -12.91
CA ASN A 383 16.20 -0.58 -14.34
C ASN A 383 14.83 -1.13 -14.73
N LYS A 384 14.63 -1.37 -16.02
CA LYS A 384 13.44 -1.97 -16.55
C LYS A 384 13.46 -3.47 -16.27
N VAL A 385 12.63 -3.93 -15.35
CA VAL A 385 12.65 -5.31 -14.84
C VAL A 385 11.49 -6.16 -15.29
N ALA A 386 10.34 -5.56 -15.57
CA ALA A 386 9.13 -6.27 -15.96
C ALA A 386 8.37 -5.54 -17.06
N THR A 387 7.46 -6.25 -17.70
CA THR A 387 6.52 -5.71 -18.68
C THR A 387 5.11 -5.65 -18.06
N ASP A 388 4.28 -4.75 -18.57
CA ASP A 388 2.88 -4.63 -18.21
C ASP A 388 2.07 -5.75 -18.87
N TRP A 389 1.57 -6.71 -18.11
CA TRP A 389 0.75 -7.80 -18.63
C TRP A 389 -0.61 -7.33 -19.17
N ALA A 390 -1.22 -6.34 -18.50
CA ALA A 390 -2.49 -5.78 -18.97
C ALA A 390 -2.31 -5.01 -20.29
N TYR A 391 -1.14 -4.41 -20.50
CA TYR A 391 -0.77 -3.80 -21.76
C TYR A 391 -0.75 -4.83 -22.89
N SER A 392 -0.16 -6.01 -22.65
CA SER A 392 -0.10 -7.08 -23.66
C SER A 392 -1.47 -7.60 -24.06
N THR A 393 -2.40 -7.69 -23.13
CA THR A 393 -3.75 -8.19 -23.42
C THR A 393 -4.65 -7.17 -24.13
N ARG A 394 -4.43 -5.86 -23.86
CA ARG A 394 -5.24 -4.76 -24.42
C ARG A 394 -4.73 -4.24 -25.74
N TRP A 395 -3.44 -4.20 -25.91
CA TRP A 395 -2.76 -3.61 -27.07
C TRP A 395 -1.87 -4.64 -27.75
N ALA A 396 -2.44 -5.83 -28.05
CA ALA A 396 -1.73 -6.90 -28.72
C ALA A 396 -1.10 -6.41 -30.04
N GLY A 397 0.20 -6.56 -30.17
CA GLY A 397 0.99 -6.15 -31.32
C GLY A 397 1.85 -4.91 -31.10
N ASP A 398 1.63 -4.15 -30.02
CA ASP A 398 2.49 -3.04 -29.64
C ASP A 398 3.71 -3.52 -28.84
N THR A 399 4.72 -2.65 -28.76
CA THR A 399 5.88 -2.92 -27.92
C THR A 399 5.49 -2.78 -26.47
N HIS A 400 5.70 -3.83 -25.67
CA HIS A 400 5.48 -3.79 -24.24
C HIS A 400 6.37 -2.75 -23.57
N PRO A 401 5.81 -1.80 -22.84
CA PRO A 401 6.63 -0.91 -22.04
C PRO A 401 7.28 -1.71 -20.90
N LYS A 402 8.56 -1.52 -20.74
CA LYS A 402 9.28 -1.99 -19.57
C LYS A 402 9.32 -0.88 -18.53
N TYR A 403 9.25 -1.23 -17.27
CA TYR A 403 9.27 -0.26 -16.17
C TYR A 403 10.33 -0.61 -15.12
N ALA A 404 10.77 0.41 -14.41
CA ALA A 404 11.57 0.24 -13.21
C ALA A 404 10.64 0.10 -11.99
N GLY A 405 10.88 -0.92 -11.17
CA GLY A 405 10.02 -1.19 -10.01
C GLY A 405 9.91 -0.01 -9.06
N VAL A 406 11.03 0.65 -8.75
CA VAL A 406 11.04 1.83 -7.87
C VAL A 406 10.22 2.97 -8.43
N HIS A 407 10.34 3.25 -9.74
CA HIS A 407 9.58 4.31 -10.38
C HIS A 407 8.07 4.03 -10.36
N ARG A 408 7.66 2.77 -10.57
CA ARG A 408 6.25 2.39 -10.51
C ARG A 408 5.64 2.71 -9.14
N TYR A 409 6.28 2.23 -8.05
CA TYR A 409 5.79 2.45 -6.69
C TYR A 409 5.69 3.95 -6.37
N ALA A 410 6.79 4.68 -6.55
CA ALA A 410 6.81 6.10 -6.21
C ALA A 410 5.82 6.92 -7.03
N ARG A 411 5.78 6.73 -8.35
CA ARG A 411 4.86 7.46 -9.23
C ARG A 411 3.40 7.14 -8.92
N TYR A 412 3.06 5.84 -8.81
CA TYR A 412 1.69 5.44 -8.54
C TYR A 412 1.16 6.02 -7.22
N ILE A 413 1.97 5.99 -6.16
CA ILE A 413 1.58 6.57 -4.88
C ILE A 413 1.43 8.09 -5.00
N ILE A 414 2.39 8.80 -5.61
CA ILE A 414 2.33 10.26 -5.76
C ILE A 414 1.11 10.69 -6.59
N GLU A 415 0.89 10.06 -7.75
CA GLU A 415 -0.26 10.37 -8.60
C GLU A 415 -1.58 9.97 -7.92
N GLY A 416 -1.63 8.80 -7.28
CA GLY A 416 -2.79 8.36 -6.52
C GLY A 416 -3.17 9.33 -5.40
N MET A 417 -2.20 9.86 -4.64
CA MET A 417 -2.46 10.88 -3.62
C MET A 417 -2.99 12.18 -4.24
N ASN A 418 -2.52 12.57 -5.40
CA ASN A 418 -3.03 13.73 -6.13
C ASN A 418 -4.44 13.49 -6.71
N HIS A 419 -4.86 12.22 -6.84
CA HIS A 419 -6.14 11.79 -7.41
C HIS A 419 -6.97 10.93 -6.43
N TRP A 420 -7.03 11.35 -5.15
CA TRP A 420 -7.97 10.91 -4.12
C TRP A 420 -7.73 9.55 -3.48
N LEU A 421 -6.65 8.83 -3.77
CA LEU A 421 -6.28 7.67 -2.96
C LEU A 421 -5.98 8.10 -1.52
N THR A 422 -6.45 7.32 -0.55
CA THR A 422 -6.28 7.61 0.88
C THR A 422 -5.15 6.81 1.53
N GLY A 423 -4.57 5.86 0.81
CA GLY A 423 -3.49 5.02 1.33
C GLY A 423 -3.01 4.01 0.31
N PHE A 424 -2.03 3.21 0.71
CA PHE A 424 -1.42 2.18 -0.13
C PHE A 424 -1.05 0.96 0.70
N ILE A 425 -1.53 -0.21 0.30
CA ILE A 425 -1.17 -1.50 0.87
C ILE A 425 -0.54 -2.35 -0.24
N ASP A 426 0.70 -2.77 -0.02
CA ASP A 426 1.41 -3.68 -0.91
C ASP A 426 0.90 -5.12 -0.73
N TRP A 427 1.04 -5.95 -1.79
CA TRP A 427 0.78 -7.38 -1.66
C TRP A 427 1.99 -8.07 -1.05
N ASN A 428 1.84 -8.88 -0.05
CA ASN A 428 2.86 -9.57 0.74
C ASN A 428 3.98 -8.67 1.31
N ILE A 429 4.11 -8.63 2.61
CA ILE A 429 5.20 -7.88 3.28
C ILE A 429 6.56 -8.55 3.12
N VAL A 430 6.57 -9.88 3.05
CA VAL A 430 7.77 -10.72 3.01
C VAL A 430 7.51 -11.92 2.09
N LEU A 431 8.45 -12.22 1.20
CA LEU A 431 8.48 -13.44 0.40
C LEU A 431 9.89 -14.04 0.39
N ASP A 432 10.00 -15.26 -0.09
CA ASP A 432 11.30 -15.91 -0.22
C ASP A 432 12.09 -15.43 -1.44
N SER A 433 13.31 -15.94 -1.60
CA SER A 433 14.22 -15.52 -2.67
C SER A 433 13.80 -15.91 -4.08
N ILE A 434 12.68 -16.58 -4.25
CA ILE A 434 12.08 -16.88 -5.54
C ILE A 434 10.67 -16.29 -5.69
N GLY A 435 10.21 -15.49 -4.72
CA GLY A 435 8.91 -14.83 -4.78
C GLY A 435 7.72 -15.66 -4.31
N GLY A 436 7.98 -16.66 -3.45
CA GLY A 436 6.98 -17.53 -2.83
C GLY A 436 7.18 -17.65 -1.31
N PRO A 437 6.74 -18.77 -0.71
CA PRO A 437 6.06 -19.92 -1.32
C PRO A 437 4.58 -19.64 -1.63
N ASN A 438 3.99 -20.45 -2.48
CA ASN A 438 2.56 -20.51 -2.70
C ASN A 438 2.16 -21.82 -3.41
N HIS A 439 0.86 -22.15 -3.40
CA HIS A 439 0.37 -23.44 -3.92
C HIS A 439 -0.03 -23.39 -5.41
N VAL A 440 0.07 -22.22 -6.07
CA VAL A 440 -0.42 -22.03 -7.44
C VAL A 440 0.63 -21.58 -8.45
N ASN A 441 1.89 -21.48 -8.03
CA ASN A 441 3.02 -21.01 -8.84
C ASN A 441 2.84 -19.54 -9.33
N ASN A 442 2.26 -18.70 -8.48
CA ASN A 442 2.13 -17.26 -8.69
C ASN A 442 3.24 -16.54 -7.91
N PHE A 443 4.39 -16.31 -8.54
CA PHE A 443 5.54 -15.72 -7.86
C PHE A 443 5.58 -14.22 -8.05
N ALA A 444 5.87 -13.48 -6.95
CA ALA A 444 5.86 -12.03 -6.93
C ALA A 444 7.02 -11.46 -6.10
N ALA A 445 7.26 -10.16 -6.24
CA ALA A 445 8.13 -9.44 -5.33
C ALA A 445 7.40 -8.99 -4.06
N ALA A 446 8.16 -8.87 -2.98
CA ALA A 446 7.74 -8.22 -1.75
C ALA A 446 8.77 -7.16 -1.34
N PRO A 447 8.41 -6.17 -0.51
CA PRO A 447 9.36 -5.16 -0.01
C PRO A 447 10.58 -5.78 0.66
N VAL A 448 10.37 -6.90 1.35
CA VAL A 448 11.43 -7.69 2.00
C VAL A 448 11.46 -9.07 1.39
N MET A 449 12.60 -9.44 0.82
CA MET A 449 12.83 -10.75 0.22
C MET A 449 13.88 -11.50 1.04
N ILE A 450 13.64 -12.80 1.33
CA ILE A 450 14.46 -13.56 2.26
C ILE A 450 14.96 -14.86 1.62
N ASP A 451 16.26 -14.98 1.49
CA ASP A 451 16.89 -16.29 1.32
C ASP A 451 17.06 -16.96 2.70
N TYR A 452 16.01 -17.62 3.15
CA TYR A 452 15.99 -18.24 4.48
C TYR A 452 17.00 -19.38 4.64
N ARG A 453 17.49 -19.99 3.55
CA ARG A 453 18.50 -21.05 3.62
C ARG A 453 19.86 -20.51 4.06
N ASN A 454 20.18 -19.28 3.65
CA ASN A 454 21.40 -18.57 4.04
C ASN A 454 21.12 -17.47 5.06
N GLU A 455 19.87 -17.33 5.50
CA GLU A 455 19.38 -16.30 6.44
C GLU A 455 19.71 -14.87 5.97
N ASN A 456 19.74 -14.65 4.63
CA ASN A 456 19.96 -13.34 4.02
C ASN A 456 18.63 -12.61 3.87
N ILE A 457 18.53 -11.42 4.49
CA ILE A 457 17.38 -10.54 4.40
C ILE A 457 17.73 -9.41 3.44
N TYR A 458 16.93 -9.25 2.39
CA TYR A 458 17.11 -8.23 1.38
C TYR A 458 15.93 -7.25 1.40
N TYR A 459 16.20 -6.02 1.81
CA TYR A 459 15.28 -4.90 1.68
C TYR A 459 15.45 -4.29 0.30
N THR A 460 14.43 -4.36 -0.53
CA THR A 460 14.46 -3.88 -1.91
C THR A 460 14.53 -2.35 -1.95
N PRO A 461 15.03 -1.72 -3.02
CA PRO A 461 14.99 -0.26 -3.13
C PRO A 461 13.59 0.35 -2.99
N TYR A 462 12.53 -0.33 -3.49
CA TYR A 462 11.17 0.19 -3.30
C TYR A 462 10.65 0.03 -1.86
N TYR A 463 11.20 -0.87 -1.04
CA TYR A 463 10.95 -0.87 0.41
C TYR A 463 11.31 0.47 1.03
N TYR A 464 12.47 1.04 0.66
CA TYR A 464 12.89 2.34 1.21
C TYR A 464 12.00 3.49 0.74
N VAL A 465 11.42 3.39 -0.45
CA VAL A 465 10.38 4.33 -0.92
C VAL A 465 9.11 4.20 -0.08
N LEU A 466 8.62 2.99 0.14
CA LEU A 466 7.46 2.75 1.02
C LEU A 466 7.74 3.25 2.44
N LYS A 467 8.97 3.04 2.96
CA LYS A 467 9.42 3.57 4.25
C LYS A 467 9.34 5.10 4.29
N GLN A 468 9.80 5.81 3.26
CA GLN A 468 9.72 7.26 3.17
C GLN A 468 8.27 7.75 3.19
N PHE A 469 7.41 7.16 2.37
CA PHE A 469 5.98 7.52 2.30
C PHE A 469 5.24 7.21 3.61
N SER A 470 5.42 6.02 4.16
CA SER A 470 4.76 5.63 5.41
C SER A 470 5.15 6.51 6.60
N ARG A 471 6.41 6.94 6.66
CA ARG A 471 6.91 7.82 7.73
C ARG A 471 6.48 9.28 7.56
N SER A 472 6.30 9.73 6.33
CA SER A 472 6.00 11.13 6.01
C SER A 472 4.51 11.42 5.86
N MET A 473 3.69 10.39 5.61
CA MET A 473 2.25 10.49 5.40
C MET A 473 1.53 9.56 6.38
N ARG A 474 1.14 10.11 7.54
CA ARG A 474 0.55 9.32 8.63
C ARG A 474 -0.98 9.32 8.57
N PRO A 475 -1.65 8.31 9.17
CA PRO A 475 -3.09 8.33 9.34
C PRO A 475 -3.56 9.67 9.94
N GLY A 476 -4.56 10.28 9.32
CA GLY A 476 -5.08 11.59 9.75
C GLY A 476 -4.44 12.80 9.07
N ASP A 477 -3.29 12.66 8.42
CA ASP A 477 -2.72 13.72 7.61
C ASP A 477 -3.63 14.03 6.42
N GLN A 478 -3.63 15.28 5.98
CA GLN A 478 -4.42 15.71 4.82
C GLN A 478 -3.52 15.92 3.61
N VAL A 479 -3.89 15.34 2.48
CA VAL A 479 -3.28 15.72 1.20
C VAL A 479 -3.59 17.18 0.94
N ILE A 480 -2.59 17.93 0.47
CA ILE A 480 -2.72 19.35 0.10
C ILE A 480 -2.43 19.54 -1.38
N SER A 481 -3.03 20.59 -1.95
CA SER A 481 -2.92 20.86 -3.38
C SER A 481 -1.47 21.06 -3.81
N CYS A 482 -1.08 20.30 -4.82
CA CYS A 482 0.21 20.39 -5.48
C CYS A 482 -0.03 20.70 -6.96
N GLN A 483 0.51 21.81 -7.44
CA GLN A 483 0.47 22.15 -8.85
C GLN A 483 1.84 21.82 -9.45
N PRO A 484 1.94 20.76 -10.28
CA PRO A 484 3.18 20.49 -10.99
C PRO A 484 3.49 21.69 -11.89
N SER A 485 4.74 22.12 -11.85
CA SER A 485 5.18 23.12 -12.81
C SER A 485 5.43 22.47 -14.16
N ALA A 486 5.57 23.27 -15.20
CA ALA A 486 6.01 22.81 -16.53
C ALA A 486 7.51 22.42 -16.57
N ILE A 487 8.08 21.94 -15.43
CA ILE A 487 9.52 21.67 -15.30
C ILE A 487 9.92 20.47 -16.13
N SER A 488 9.18 19.36 -16.02
CA SER A 488 9.51 18.11 -16.69
C SER A 488 8.37 17.11 -16.50
N ASP A 489 8.13 16.27 -17.47
CA ASP A 489 7.30 15.07 -17.40
C ASP A 489 7.93 13.92 -16.59
N GLN A 490 9.13 14.15 -16.04
CA GLN A 490 9.92 13.19 -15.28
C GLN A 490 9.92 13.47 -13.76
N VAL A 491 9.35 14.60 -13.32
CA VAL A 491 9.27 14.99 -11.91
C VAL A 491 7.83 14.94 -11.42
N PHE A 492 7.58 14.09 -10.43
CA PHE A 492 6.27 13.89 -9.79
C PHE A 492 6.34 14.36 -8.35
N VAL A 493 5.31 15.04 -7.86
CA VAL A 493 5.29 15.62 -6.52
C VAL A 493 3.90 15.46 -5.91
N CYS A 494 3.85 15.04 -4.64
CA CYS A 494 2.66 15.18 -3.79
C CYS A 494 3.06 15.75 -2.43
N ALA A 495 2.08 16.29 -1.71
CA ALA A 495 2.32 16.84 -0.39
C ALA A 495 1.16 16.58 0.56
N THR A 496 1.50 16.40 1.85
CA THR A 496 0.54 16.29 2.94
C THR A 496 0.85 17.28 4.05
N LYS A 497 -0.14 17.54 4.90
CA LYS A 497 -0.01 18.37 6.09
C LYS A 497 -0.65 17.67 7.28
N ASN A 498 0.10 17.56 8.38
CA ASN A 498 -0.42 17.02 9.63
C ASN A 498 -1.14 18.08 10.49
N ALA A 499 -1.76 17.63 11.58
CA ALA A 499 -2.50 18.50 12.51
C ALA A 499 -1.63 19.57 13.18
N GLU A 500 -0.33 19.32 13.33
CA GLU A 500 0.65 20.25 13.91
C GLU A 500 1.18 21.27 12.89
N GLY A 501 0.73 21.19 11.64
CA GLY A 501 1.11 22.08 10.55
C GLY A 501 2.46 21.73 9.89
N GLN A 502 3.02 20.56 10.18
CA GLN A 502 4.17 20.05 9.42
C GLN A 502 3.70 19.59 8.03
N ILE A 503 4.46 19.95 7.03
CA ILE A 503 4.23 19.57 5.64
C ILE A 503 5.27 18.54 5.24
N ALA A 504 4.83 17.45 4.63
CA ALA A 504 5.66 16.47 3.97
C ALA A 504 5.52 16.64 2.46
N VAL A 505 6.64 16.78 1.77
CA VAL A 505 6.70 16.84 0.31
C VAL A 505 7.44 15.63 -0.18
N ASN A 506 6.80 14.80 -0.99
CA ASN A 506 7.39 13.61 -1.60
C ASN A 506 7.58 13.85 -3.11
N ILE A 507 8.79 13.64 -3.59
CA ILE A 507 9.23 13.99 -4.93
C ILE A 507 9.89 12.78 -5.57
N LEU A 508 9.46 12.41 -6.78
CA LEU A 508 10.13 11.41 -7.63
C LEU A 508 10.76 12.12 -8.83
N ASN A 509 12.02 11.82 -9.11
CA ASN A 509 12.69 12.13 -10.36
C ASN A 509 13.01 10.81 -11.10
N THR A 510 12.42 10.62 -12.29
CA THR A 510 12.63 9.42 -13.13
C THR A 510 13.67 9.64 -14.22
N GLY A 511 14.30 10.82 -14.26
CA GLY A 511 15.24 11.23 -15.28
C GLY A 511 16.64 11.54 -14.75
N GLU A 512 17.35 12.34 -15.52
CA GLU A 512 18.67 12.87 -15.16
C GLU A 512 18.58 13.77 -13.93
N ALA A 513 19.74 14.05 -13.29
CA ALA A 513 19.79 14.99 -12.18
C ALA A 513 19.24 16.35 -12.59
N THR A 514 18.39 16.92 -11.76
CA THR A 514 17.68 18.17 -12.06
C THR A 514 17.59 19.07 -10.84
N SER A 515 17.40 20.36 -11.08
CA SER A 515 17.22 21.36 -10.04
C SER A 515 16.05 22.27 -10.39
N PHE A 516 15.17 22.50 -9.41
CA PHE A 516 13.99 23.32 -9.64
C PHE A 516 13.56 24.08 -8.38
N PRO A 517 12.83 25.18 -8.53
CA PRO A 517 12.25 25.89 -7.40
C PRO A 517 10.99 25.13 -6.87
N LEU A 518 10.96 24.92 -5.56
CA LEU A 518 9.82 24.43 -4.80
C LEU A 518 9.25 25.57 -3.97
N GLN A 519 7.99 25.91 -4.18
CA GLN A 519 7.29 26.95 -3.44
C GLN A 519 6.23 26.33 -2.54
N ILE A 520 6.27 26.64 -1.24
CA ILE A 520 5.27 26.23 -0.25
C ILE A 520 4.68 27.50 0.37
N GLY A 521 3.44 27.81 0.01
CA GLY A 521 2.83 29.08 0.41
C GLY A 521 3.66 30.29 -0.04
N GLU A 522 4.15 31.10 0.90
CA GLU A 522 4.97 32.28 0.62
C GLU A 522 6.49 32.05 0.70
N TYR A 523 6.92 30.81 0.84
CA TYR A 523 8.34 30.42 0.95
C TYR A 523 8.78 29.59 -0.26
N CYS A 524 10.01 29.81 -0.71
CA CYS A 524 10.58 29.12 -1.85
C CYS A 524 12.00 28.63 -1.54
N ALA A 525 12.32 27.44 -2.05
CA ALA A 525 13.67 26.86 -2.03
C ALA A 525 14.03 26.30 -3.39
N THR A 526 15.31 26.14 -3.66
CA THR A 526 15.79 25.29 -4.76
C THR A 526 15.96 23.87 -4.23
N VAL A 527 15.41 22.90 -4.94
CA VAL A 527 15.57 21.46 -4.66
C VAL A 527 16.44 20.88 -5.76
N ASP A 528 17.49 20.18 -5.34
CA ASP A 528 18.44 19.51 -6.23
C ASP A 528 18.22 18.00 -6.16
N MET A 529 17.60 17.43 -7.19
CA MET A 529 17.27 16.00 -7.26
C MET A 529 18.33 15.23 -8.03
N PRO A 530 18.94 14.19 -7.43
CA PRO A 530 19.74 13.24 -8.20
C PRO A 530 18.95 12.56 -9.32
N ALA A 531 19.64 11.98 -10.29
CA ALA A 531 19.02 11.10 -11.27
C ALA A 531 18.37 9.90 -10.57
N ASN A 532 17.24 9.44 -11.09
CA ASN A 532 16.54 8.26 -10.60
C ASN A 532 16.47 8.21 -9.06
N SER A 533 15.64 9.10 -8.47
CA SER A 533 15.62 9.27 -7.02
C SER A 533 14.23 9.65 -6.49
N VAL A 534 14.01 9.33 -5.21
CA VAL A 534 12.85 9.75 -4.43
C VAL A 534 13.34 10.54 -3.23
N GLU A 535 12.86 11.77 -3.08
CA GLU A 535 13.19 12.64 -1.95
C GLU A 535 11.94 12.99 -1.15
N THR A 536 12.08 13.00 0.16
CA THR A 536 11.05 13.45 1.10
C THR A 536 11.58 14.62 1.91
N ILE A 537 10.87 15.74 1.91
CA ILE A 537 11.21 16.95 2.66
C ILE A 537 10.13 17.22 3.71
N LEU A 538 10.51 17.24 5.00
CA LEU A 538 9.62 17.62 6.09
C LEU A 538 9.92 19.06 6.51
N VAL A 539 8.91 19.93 6.49
CA VAL A 539 9.07 21.35 6.84
C VAL A 539 7.86 21.84 7.62
N LYS A 540 8.09 22.74 8.56
CA LYS A 540 7.04 23.48 9.27
C LYS A 540 7.18 24.97 8.94
N LEU A 541 6.11 25.57 8.36
CA LEU A 541 6.08 26.98 7.95
C LEU A 541 5.80 27.92 9.12
#